data_f05866210e639a5552ea7534459cc2af
#
_entry.id   f05866210e639a5552ea7534459cc2af
#
_cell.length_a   1.000
_cell.length_b   1.000
_cell.length_c   1.000
_cell.angle_alpha   90.00
_cell.angle_beta   90.00
_cell.angle_gamma   90.00
#
_symmetry.space_group_name_H-M   'P 1'
#
loop_
_entity.id
_entity.type
_entity.pdbx_description
1 polymer ?
#
loop_
_entity_poly.entity_id
_entity_poly.type
_entity_poly.pdbx_seq_one_letter_code
_entity_poly.pdbx_strand_id
1 'polypeptide(L)'
;MITATIVFLLQAATPLENEYVRVSRNAAPCAAASVRCGDRVIVALSPVELRSHGPVRKLGRGQIAVFRIGESYEAPTAGEFFEVAIKPNHPRVVGRRNFIPPKKNVILYDGDDFFVFEERLRVGDTRERHGHRERVVIQLNRTRLQQWPEGQAEITRDIEPDRAGFNPPVVHTVKNIGELPLRGIVIEFKPPPERMP
;
A
#
# COMPACT_ATOMS: atom_id res chain seq x y z
N MET A 1 18.84 -7.85 46.16
CA MET A 1 18.81 -7.05 44.91
C MET A 1 17.73 -7.63 44.05
N ILE A 2 16.65 -6.87 43.85
CA ILE A 2 15.47 -7.31 43.01
C ILE A 2 15.70 -6.67 41.64
N THR A 3 16.01 -7.48 40.64
CA THR A 3 16.18 -7.03 39.25
C THR A 3 14.80 -6.86 38.63
N ALA A 4 14.34 -5.63 38.45
CA ALA A 4 13.11 -5.35 37.78
C ALA A 4 13.33 -5.53 36.25
N THR A 5 12.70 -6.56 35.69
CA THR A 5 12.63 -6.75 34.25
C THR A 5 11.59 -5.80 33.68
N ILE A 6 12.03 -4.75 32.98
CA ILE A 6 11.15 -3.84 32.26
C ILE A 6 10.70 -4.55 30.99
N VAL A 7 9.46 -5.01 30.97
CA VAL A 7 8.79 -5.50 29.76
C VAL A 7 8.34 -4.29 28.96
N PHE A 8 9.05 -3.97 27.88
CA PHE A 8 8.53 -3.04 26.89
C PHE A 8 7.34 -3.68 26.15
N LEU A 9 6.13 -3.33 26.56
CA LEU A 9 4.94 -3.57 25.76
C LEU A 9 5.08 -2.70 24.49
N LEU A 10 5.46 -3.31 23.37
CA LEU A 10 5.28 -2.68 22.05
C LEU A 10 3.79 -2.42 21.88
N GLN A 11 3.38 -1.18 22.03
CA GLN A 11 2.04 -0.76 21.63
C GLN A 11 1.94 -0.99 20.13
N ALA A 12 1.15 -1.99 19.73
CA ALA A 12 0.77 -2.18 18.35
C ALA A 12 0.11 -0.88 17.87
N ALA A 13 0.71 -0.24 16.86
CA ALA A 13 0.11 0.94 16.26
C ALA A 13 -1.32 0.60 15.84
N THR A 14 -2.28 1.46 16.20
CA THR A 14 -3.69 1.26 15.82
C THR A 14 -3.78 1.02 14.32
N PRO A 15 -4.37 -0.08 13.86
CA PRO A 15 -4.48 -0.35 12.44
C PRO A 15 -5.32 0.74 11.77
N LEU A 16 -4.91 1.18 10.58
CA LEU A 16 -5.76 2.00 9.74
C LEU A 16 -6.90 1.11 9.25
N GLU A 17 -8.13 1.51 9.51
CA GLU A 17 -9.32 0.76 9.08
C GLU A 17 -10.42 1.69 8.60
N ASN A 18 -11.01 1.37 7.44
CA ASN A 18 -12.16 2.05 6.86
C ASN A 18 -13.05 1.02 6.12
N GLU A 19 -14.03 1.50 5.33
CA GLU A 19 -14.92 0.62 4.56
C GLU A 19 -14.22 -0.19 3.45
N TYR A 20 -13.04 0.24 2.98
CA TYR A 20 -12.29 -0.43 1.90
C TYR A 20 -11.28 -1.44 2.43
N VAL A 21 -10.54 -1.09 3.46
CA VAL A 21 -9.36 -1.83 3.89
C VAL A 21 -9.19 -1.86 5.40
N ARG A 22 -8.40 -2.85 5.83
CA ARG A 22 -7.69 -2.82 7.10
C ARG A 22 -6.20 -2.92 6.80
N VAL A 23 -5.41 -1.97 7.28
CA VAL A 23 -3.95 -1.96 7.16
C VAL A 23 -3.34 -2.17 8.52
N SER A 24 -2.50 -3.18 8.67
CA SER A 24 -1.83 -3.49 9.92
C SER A 24 -0.34 -3.77 9.70
N ARG A 25 0.49 -3.41 10.68
CA ARG A 25 1.94 -3.67 10.66
C ARG A 25 2.23 -4.91 11.47
N ASN A 26 2.97 -5.87 10.89
CA ASN A 26 3.38 -7.12 11.52
C ASN A 26 2.22 -7.90 12.18
N ALA A 27 1.04 -7.80 11.59
CA ALA A 27 -0.14 -8.48 12.12
C ALA A 27 -0.07 -9.99 11.93
N ALA A 28 -0.73 -10.72 12.84
CA ALA A 28 -1.01 -12.12 12.59
C ALA A 28 -1.87 -12.25 11.31
N PRO A 29 -1.57 -13.23 10.44
CA PRO A 29 -2.33 -13.45 9.23
C PRO A 29 -3.81 -13.68 9.56
N CYS A 30 -4.67 -13.17 8.71
CA CYS A 30 -6.07 -13.53 8.76
C CYS A 30 -6.21 -15.04 8.49
N ALA A 31 -6.90 -15.78 9.38
CA ALA A 31 -7.07 -17.22 9.18
C ALA A 31 -7.85 -17.49 7.89
N ALA A 32 -7.35 -18.40 7.05
CA ALA A 32 -7.91 -18.72 5.73
C ALA A 32 -9.40 -19.12 5.77
N ALA A 33 -9.86 -19.71 6.87
CA ALA A 33 -11.25 -20.09 7.09
C ALA A 33 -12.19 -18.92 7.43
N SER A 34 -11.65 -17.72 7.68
CA SER A 34 -12.46 -16.56 7.99
C SER A 34 -12.98 -15.92 6.71
N VAL A 35 -14.30 -15.97 6.49
CA VAL A 35 -15.01 -15.28 5.40
C VAL A 35 -14.74 -13.75 5.38
N ARG A 36 -14.14 -13.22 6.44
CA ARG A 36 -13.77 -11.81 6.56
C ARG A 36 -12.42 -11.45 5.94
N CYS A 37 -11.63 -12.45 5.53
CA CYS A 37 -10.36 -12.22 4.86
C CYS A 37 -10.59 -12.12 3.36
N GLY A 38 -10.75 -10.92 2.87
CA GLY A 38 -10.67 -10.62 1.44
C GLY A 38 -9.27 -10.86 0.87
N ASP A 39 -9.01 -10.29 -0.27
CA ASP A 39 -7.67 -10.27 -0.84
C ASP A 39 -6.70 -9.48 0.06
N ARG A 40 -5.45 -9.91 0.13
CA ARG A 40 -4.44 -9.29 0.96
C ARG A 40 -3.19 -8.99 0.16
N VAL A 41 -2.64 -7.83 0.40
CA VAL A 41 -1.34 -7.41 -0.15
C VAL A 41 -0.36 -7.27 1.01
N ILE A 42 0.69 -8.08 0.99
CA ILE A 42 1.83 -7.91 1.89
C ILE A 42 2.84 -7.00 1.21
N VAL A 43 3.30 -5.98 1.91
CA VAL A 43 4.35 -5.06 1.46
C VAL A 43 5.51 -5.14 2.45
N ALA A 44 6.64 -5.67 2.03
CA ALA A 44 7.81 -5.82 2.87
C ALA A 44 8.50 -4.46 3.11
N LEU A 45 8.77 -4.13 4.37
CA LEU A 45 9.54 -2.97 4.81
C LEU A 45 11.01 -3.31 5.10
N SER A 46 11.28 -4.58 5.38
CA SER A 46 12.60 -5.18 5.49
C SER A 46 12.55 -6.59 4.89
N PRO A 47 13.65 -7.34 4.79
CA PRO A 47 13.60 -8.72 4.32
C PRO A 47 12.66 -9.58 5.16
N VAL A 48 11.69 -10.24 4.52
CA VAL A 48 10.73 -11.18 5.15
C VAL A 48 10.64 -12.47 4.35
N GLU A 49 10.38 -13.58 5.04
CA GLU A 49 10.05 -14.87 4.44
C GLU A 49 8.59 -15.20 4.74
N LEU A 50 7.81 -15.39 3.69
CA LEU A 50 6.41 -15.80 3.78
C LEU A 50 6.30 -17.28 3.40
N ARG A 51 5.76 -18.07 4.31
CA ARG A 51 5.44 -19.48 4.10
C ARG A 51 3.94 -19.61 3.83
N SER A 52 3.58 -20.32 2.79
CA SER A 52 2.20 -20.65 2.44
C SER A 52 2.16 -22.12 2.04
N HIS A 53 1.03 -22.61 1.54
CA HIS A 53 0.94 -23.97 1.00
C HIS A 53 1.81 -24.22 -0.24
N GLY A 54 2.49 -23.21 -0.77
CA GLY A 54 3.43 -23.27 -1.88
C GLY A 54 4.88 -23.01 -1.45
N PRO A 55 5.76 -22.64 -2.39
CA PRO A 55 7.16 -22.35 -2.10
C PRO A 55 7.29 -21.13 -1.19
N VAL A 56 8.34 -21.10 -0.35
CA VAL A 56 8.68 -19.95 0.46
C VAL A 56 8.95 -18.75 -0.42
N ARG A 57 8.29 -17.64 -0.15
CA ARG A 57 8.49 -16.36 -0.84
C ARG A 57 9.41 -15.48 0.00
N LYS A 58 10.56 -15.11 -0.55
CA LYS A 58 11.49 -14.15 0.07
C LYS A 58 11.24 -12.78 -0.52
N LEU A 59 10.87 -11.82 0.31
CA LEU A 59 10.59 -10.45 -0.11
C LEU A 59 11.64 -9.52 0.48
N GLY A 60 12.24 -8.69 -0.35
CA GLY A 60 13.03 -7.52 0.05
C GLY A 60 12.15 -6.27 0.19
N ARG A 61 12.73 -5.18 0.73
CA ARG A 61 12.03 -3.91 0.94
C ARG A 61 11.33 -3.41 -0.34
N GLY A 62 10.03 -3.15 -0.23
CA GLY A 62 9.18 -2.69 -1.32
C GLY A 62 8.70 -3.80 -2.26
N GLN A 63 9.12 -5.06 -2.04
CA GLN A 63 8.52 -6.19 -2.75
C GLN A 63 7.19 -6.57 -2.11
N ILE A 64 6.32 -7.16 -2.91
CA ILE A 64 4.96 -7.52 -2.51
C ILE A 64 4.67 -9.01 -2.68
N ALA A 65 3.70 -9.49 -1.90
CA ALA A 65 3.01 -10.74 -2.18
C ALA A 65 1.49 -10.49 -2.10
N VAL A 66 0.75 -11.05 -3.06
CA VAL A 66 -0.71 -11.01 -3.06
C VAL A 66 -1.23 -12.39 -2.69
N PHE A 67 -2.20 -12.42 -1.78
CA PHE A 67 -2.96 -13.59 -1.36
C PHE A 67 -4.43 -13.35 -1.67
N ARG A 68 -5.02 -14.23 -2.47
CA ARG A 68 -6.44 -14.15 -2.83
C ARG A 68 -7.32 -14.67 -1.70
N ILE A 69 -8.62 -14.42 -1.79
CA ILE A 69 -9.62 -15.01 -0.88
C ILE A 69 -9.40 -16.51 -0.79
N GLY A 70 -9.35 -17.03 0.42
CA GLY A 70 -9.12 -18.47 0.70
C GLY A 70 -7.66 -18.90 0.77
N GLU A 71 -6.70 -18.10 0.29
CA GLU A 71 -5.28 -18.36 0.50
C GLU A 71 -4.84 -17.96 1.91
N SER A 72 -3.81 -18.61 2.43
CA SER A 72 -3.22 -18.28 3.74
C SER A 72 -1.71 -18.28 3.67
N TYR A 73 -1.11 -17.61 4.64
CA TYR A 73 0.34 -17.66 4.88
C TYR A 73 0.59 -17.73 6.40
N GLU A 74 1.76 -18.23 6.78
CA GLU A 74 2.21 -18.22 8.16
C GLU A 74 2.79 -16.85 8.50
N ALA A 75 2.58 -16.38 9.75
CA ALA A 75 3.20 -15.13 10.20
C ALA A 75 4.72 -15.20 10.05
N PRO A 76 5.35 -14.21 9.42
CA PRO A 76 6.80 -14.13 9.38
C PRO A 76 7.38 -14.07 10.80
N THR A 77 8.43 -14.84 11.05
CA THR A 77 9.12 -14.86 12.34
C THR A 77 10.12 -13.70 12.49
N ALA A 78 10.46 -13.03 11.38
CA ALA A 78 11.39 -11.92 11.34
C ALA A 78 11.03 -10.96 10.20
N GLY A 79 11.55 -9.74 10.29
CA GLY A 79 11.31 -8.68 9.32
C GLY A 79 10.07 -7.85 9.63
N GLU A 80 9.88 -6.80 8.86
CA GLU A 80 8.78 -5.87 8.99
C GLU A 80 7.99 -5.77 7.69
N PHE A 81 6.68 -5.70 7.81
CA PHE A 81 5.77 -5.61 6.66
C PHE A 81 4.47 -4.91 7.03
N PHE A 82 3.76 -4.41 6.03
CA PHE A 82 2.35 -4.11 6.13
C PHE A 82 1.53 -5.23 5.49
N GLU A 83 0.44 -5.60 6.13
CA GLU A 83 -0.67 -6.31 5.50
C GLU A 83 -1.78 -5.32 5.19
N VAL A 84 -2.19 -5.26 3.94
CA VAL A 84 -3.37 -4.53 3.48
C VAL A 84 -4.44 -5.57 3.14
N ALA A 85 -5.39 -5.76 4.05
CA ALA A 85 -6.53 -6.63 3.84
C ALA A 85 -7.66 -5.84 3.17
N ILE A 86 -8.05 -6.23 1.97
CA ILE A 86 -9.12 -5.61 1.20
C ILE A 86 -10.44 -6.22 1.64
N LYS A 87 -11.41 -5.39 2.03
CA LYS A 87 -12.71 -5.87 2.48
C LYS A 87 -13.53 -6.37 1.30
N PRO A 88 -14.11 -7.58 1.34
CA PRO A 88 -14.81 -8.17 0.20
C PRO A 88 -16.07 -7.40 -0.22
N ASN A 89 -16.66 -6.64 0.71
CA ASN A 89 -17.86 -5.83 0.48
C ASN A 89 -17.56 -4.33 0.54
N HIS A 90 -16.37 -3.91 0.12
CA HIS A 90 -16.05 -2.48 0.08
C HIS A 90 -16.95 -1.73 -0.93
N PRO A 91 -17.12 -0.41 -0.76
CA PRO A 91 -17.89 0.40 -1.70
C PRO A 91 -17.37 0.26 -3.13
N ARG A 92 -18.30 0.25 -4.08
CA ARG A 92 -17.95 0.17 -5.50
C ARG A 92 -17.27 1.46 -5.96
N VAL A 93 -16.06 1.32 -6.50
CA VAL A 93 -15.36 2.43 -7.14
C VAL A 93 -16.04 2.78 -8.45
N VAL A 94 -16.28 4.07 -8.69
CA VAL A 94 -16.98 4.58 -9.87
C VAL A 94 -16.04 5.37 -10.78
N GLY A 95 -16.39 5.43 -12.07
CA GLY A 95 -15.67 6.20 -13.10
C GLY A 95 -14.73 5.34 -13.95
N ARG A 96 -13.96 6.01 -14.82
CA ARG A 96 -13.05 5.34 -15.75
C ARG A 96 -11.77 4.88 -15.04
N ARG A 97 -11.17 3.78 -15.53
CA ARG A 97 -9.84 3.35 -15.08
C ARG A 97 -8.81 4.43 -15.40
N ASN A 98 -7.94 4.70 -14.44
CA ASN A 98 -6.85 5.65 -14.65
C ASN A 98 -5.77 5.03 -15.54
N PHE A 99 -5.19 5.85 -16.39
CA PHE A 99 -3.97 5.47 -17.11
C PHE A 99 -2.76 5.85 -16.26
N ILE A 100 -1.90 4.87 -16.01
CA ILE A 100 -0.65 5.07 -15.24
C ILE A 100 0.53 5.05 -16.22
N PRO A 101 1.22 6.20 -16.42
CA PRO A 101 2.37 6.25 -17.29
C PRO A 101 3.48 5.30 -16.82
N PRO A 102 4.00 4.39 -17.68
CA PRO A 102 4.97 3.38 -17.24
C PRO A 102 6.32 3.94 -16.80
N LYS A 103 6.71 5.13 -17.28
CA LYS A 103 8.03 5.71 -16.97
C LYS A 103 8.27 6.03 -15.49
N LYS A 104 7.21 6.29 -14.72
CA LYS A 104 7.29 6.71 -13.30
C LYS A 104 6.58 5.73 -12.37
N ASN A 105 6.12 4.60 -12.90
CA ASN A 105 5.43 3.56 -12.17
C ASN A 105 5.84 2.19 -12.70
N VAL A 106 5.95 1.23 -11.81
CA VAL A 106 6.18 -0.17 -12.14
C VAL A 106 4.99 -0.96 -11.65
N ILE A 107 4.21 -1.55 -12.55
CA ILE A 107 3.10 -2.42 -12.17
C ILE A 107 3.66 -3.69 -11.55
N LEU A 108 3.25 -3.99 -10.34
CA LEU A 108 3.66 -5.16 -9.56
C LEU A 108 2.57 -6.25 -9.56
N TYR A 109 1.31 -5.84 -9.65
CA TYR A 109 0.14 -6.72 -9.71
C TYR A 109 -1.00 -6.00 -10.41
N ASP A 110 -1.75 -6.72 -11.24
CA ASP A 110 -2.92 -6.20 -11.96
C ASP A 110 -4.07 -7.20 -11.89
N GLY A 111 -4.91 -7.09 -10.84
CA GLY A 111 -6.12 -7.90 -10.63
C GLY A 111 -7.38 -7.20 -11.14
N ASP A 112 -8.54 -7.83 -10.93
CA ASP A 112 -9.83 -7.31 -11.41
C ASP A 112 -10.29 -6.09 -10.62
N ASP A 113 -10.19 -6.13 -9.27
CA ASP A 113 -10.73 -5.11 -8.37
C ASP A 113 -9.71 -4.06 -7.94
N PHE A 114 -8.42 -4.38 -8.03
CA PHE A 114 -7.34 -3.47 -7.69
C PHE A 114 -6.07 -3.81 -8.47
N PHE A 115 -5.15 -2.87 -8.51
CA PHE A 115 -3.80 -3.08 -8.98
C PHE A 115 -2.79 -2.50 -8.00
N VAL A 116 -1.56 -3.02 -8.04
CA VAL A 116 -0.47 -2.57 -7.20
C VAL A 116 0.66 -2.09 -8.08
N PHE A 117 1.17 -0.92 -7.80
CA PHE A 117 2.33 -0.39 -8.50
C PHE A 117 3.32 0.29 -7.55
N GLU A 118 4.59 0.27 -7.92
CA GLU A 118 5.60 1.09 -7.29
C GLU A 118 5.61 2.46 -7.97
N GLU A 119 5.35 3.49 -7.19
CA GLU A 119 5.48 4.87 -7.58
C GLU A 119 6.93 5.33 -7.42
N ARG A 120 7.51 5.91 -8.49
CA ARG A 120 8.89 6.41 -8.50
C ARG A 120 8.91 7.82 -9.06
N LEU A 121 9.60 8.73 -8.34
CA LEU A 121 9.82 10.09 -8.82
C LEU A 121 11.19 10.57 -8.34
N ARG A 122 12.10 10.85 -9.27
CA ARG A 122 13.45 11.34 -8.94
C ARG A 122 13.37 12.73 -8.32
N VAL A 123 14.43 13.11 -7.62
CA VAL A 123 14.60 14.48 -7.10
C VAL A 123 14.51 15.47 -8.26
N GLY A 124 13.70 16.52 -8.09
CA GLY A 124 13.45 17.54 -9.11
C GLY A 124 12.44 17.16 -10.20
N ASP A 125 12.13 15.87 -10.36
CA ASP A 125 11.16 15.42 -11.37
C ASP A 125 9.73 15.84 -11.02
N THR A 126 8.97 16.12 -12.08
CA THR A 126 7.54 16.38 -12.00
C THR A 126 6.79 15.22 -12.65
N ARG A 127 5.74 14.75 -11.97
CA ARG A 127 4.71 13.92 -12.58
C ARG A 127 3.60 14.83 -13.06
N GLU A 128 3.36 14.80 -14.35
CA GLU A 128 2.33 15.57 -15.02
C GLU A 128 0.92 15.28 -14.45
N ARG A 129 -0.03 16.13 -14.78
CA ARG A 129 -1.42 15.99 -14.33
C ARG A 129 -1.94 14.58 -14.59
N HIS A 130 -2.35 13.91 -13.54
CA HIS A 130 -2.89 12.54 -13.53
C HIS A 130 -3.92 12.38 -12.43
N GLY A 131 -4.72 11.31 -12.53
CA GLY A 131 -5.77 11.02 -11.55
C GLY A 131 -5.50 9.71 -10.83
N HIS A 132 -5.94 9.64 -9.59
CA HIS A 132 -6.00 8.43 -8.77
C HIS A 132 -7.42 8.19 -8.28
N ARG A 133 -7.71 6.93 -7.97
CA ARG A 133 -8.91 6.50 -7.24
C ARG A 133 -8.59 6.33 -5.75
N GLU A 134 -9.56 5.78 -5.03
CA GLU A 134 -9.34 5.31 -3.66
C GLU A 134 -8.13 4.38 -3.63
N ARG A 135 -7.23 4.62 -2.70
CA ARG A 135 -5.96 3.88 -2.66
C ARG A 135 -5.32 3.86 -1.28
N VAL A 136 -4.59 2.80 -1.02
CA VAL A 136 -3.60 2.76 0.05
C VAL A 136 -2.25 3.12 -0.53
N VAL A 137 -1.51 3.98 0.16
CA VAL A 137 -0.13 4.34 -0.18
C VAL A 137 0.78 3.97 0.99
N ILE A 138 1.81 3.17 0.72
CA ILE A 138 2.85 2.81 1.69
C ILE A 138 4.14 3.46 1.24
N GLN A 139 4.65 4.38 2.04
CA GLN A 139 5.85 5.14 1.73
C GLN A 139 7.11 4.34 2.08
N LEU A 140 8.05 4.26 1.15
CA LEU A 140 9.30 3.52 1.34
C LEU A 140 10.49 4.43 1.64
N ASN A 141 10.50 5.66 1.14
CA ASN A 141 11.59 6.62 1.34
C ASN A 141 11.07 7.91 1.94
N ARG A 142 11.92 8.59 2.71
CA ARG A 142 11.69 9.98 3.08
C ARG A 142 11.89 10.86 1.85
N THR A 143 11.00 11.83 1.65
CA THR A 143 11.15 12.88 0.64
C THR A 143 10.22 14.05 0.95
N ARG A 144 10.19 15.06 0.09
CA ARG A 144 9.27 16.20 0.18
C ARG A 144 8.60 16.41 -1.17
N LEU A 145 7.28 16.50 -1.14
CA LEU A 145 6.47 16.65 -2.35
C LEU A 145 5.75 18.00 -2.36
N GLN A 146 5.80 18.63 -3.50
CA GLN A 146 4.95 19.76 -3.85
C GLN A 146 3.84 19.24 -4.78
N GLN A 147 2.60 19.57 -4.48
CA GLN A 147 1.44 19.02 -5.17
C GLN A 147 0.46 20.15 -5.53
N TRP A 148 -0.15 20.01 -6.69
CA TRP A 148 -1.20 20.91 -7.19
C TRP A 148 -2.47 20.09 -7.44
N PRO A 149 -3.30 19.84 -6.41
CA PRO A 149 -4.58 19.18 -6.56
C PRO A 149 -5.54 20.08 -7.35
N GLU A 150 -6.34 19.48 -8.23
CA GLU A 150 -7.32 20.22 -9.03
C GLU A 150 -8.35 20.90 -8.13
N GLY A 151 -8.59 22.19 -8.37
CA GLY A 151 -9.53 22.98 -7.59
C GLY A 151 -9.11 23.32 -6.16
N GLN A 152 -7.85 23.08 -5.78
CA GLN A 152 -7.31 23.37 -4.46
C GLN A 152 -6.02 24.20 -4.54
N ALA A 153 -5.63 24.81 -3.44
CA ALA A 153 -4.33 25.45 -3.32
C ALA A 153 -3.20 24.44 -3.39
N GLU A 154 -2.01 24.91 -3.78
CA GLU A 154 -0.78 24.15 -3.71
C GLU A 154 -0.52 23.65 -2.28
N ILE A 155 -0.03 22.41 -2.18
CA ILE A 155 0.28 21.77 -0.90
C ILE A 155 1.73 21.26 -0.96
N THR A 156 2.49 21.53 0.11
CA THR A 156 3.79 20.88 0.34
C THR A 156 3.66 19.91 1.50
N ARG A 157 4.19 18.69 1.32
CA ARG A 157 4.15 17.65 2.35
C ARG A 157 5.51 16.97 2.50
N ASP A 158 5.93 16.81 3.75
CA ASP A 158 7.01 15.89 4.09
C ASP A 158 6.47 14.47 4.11
N ILE A 159 7.20 13.58 3.48
CA ILE A 159 6.88 12.15 3.37
C ILE A 159 7.84 11.38 4.26
N GLU A 160 7.28 10.68 5.23
CA GLU A 160 8.06 9.83 6.13
C GLU A 160 8.00 8.36 5.66
N PRO A 161 9.11 7.61 5.74
CA PRO A 161 9.13 6.21 5.38
C PRO A 161 8.32 5.35 6.36
N ASP A 162 7.96 4.15 5.92
CA ASP A 162 7.28 3.14 6.72
C ASP A 162 5.95 3.63 7.32
N ARG A 163 5.26 4.48 6.55
CA ARG A 163 3.91 4.96 6.83
C ARG A 163 2.95 4.44 5.77
N ALA A 164 1.78 4.04 6.22
CA ALA A 164 0.67 3.67 5.37
C ALA A 164 -0.46 4.68 5.55
N GLY A 165 -1.12 5.07 4.47
CA GLY A 165 -2.26 5.97 4.49
C GLY A 165 -3.29 5.59 3.43
N PHE A 166 -4.59 5.77 3.74
CA PHE A 166 -5.66 5.69 2.76
C PHE A 166 -5.92 7.10 2.19
N ASN A 167 -6.00 7.19 0.87
CA ASN A 167 -6.20 8.44 0.17
C ASN A 167 -7.45 8.37 -0.73
N PRO A 168 -8.31 9.40 -0.69
CA PRO A 168 -9.45 9.50 -1.59
C PRO A 168 -9.01 9.78 -3.03
N PRO A 169 -9.93 9.76 -3.99
CA PRO A 169 -9.67 10.15 -5.37
C PRO A 169 -9.08 11.57 -5.45
N VAL A 170 -8.15 11.76 -6.37
CA VAL A 170 -7.54 13.05 -6.63
C VAL A 170 -7.07 13.15 -8.08
N VAL A 171 -7.15 14.34 -8.66
CA VAL A 171 -6.43 14.71 -9.88
C VAL A 171 -5.41 15.77 -9.50
N HIS A 172 -4.14 15.55 -9.82
CA HIS A 172 -3.07 16.44 -9.40
C HIS A 172 -1.83 16.38 -10.31
N THR A 173 -0.97 17.37 -10.17
CA THR A 173 0.44 17.35 -10.57
C THR A 173 1.27 17.20 -9.30
N VAL A 174 2.39 16.48 -9.37
CA VAL A 174 3.29 16.24 -8.23
C VAL A 174 4.72 16.46 -8.64
N LYS A 175 5.48 17.22 -7.83
CA LYS A 175 6.92 17.40 -7.99
C LYS A 175 7.64 16.91 -6.73
N ASN A 176 8.71 16.16 -6.92
CA ASN A 176 9.62 15.83 -5.83
C ASN A 176 10.60 16.98 -5.60
N ILE A 177 10.44 17.70 -4.51
CA ILE A 177 11.30 18.82 -4.08
C ILE A 177 12.21 18.43 -2.90
N GLY A 178 12.22 17.15 -2.52
CA GLY A 178 13.06 16.62 -1.45
C GLY A 178 14.46 16.24 -1.95
N GLU A 179 15.25 15.69 -1.05
CA GLU A 179 16.65 15.30 -1.30
C GLU A 179 16.78 13.83 -1.75
N LEU A 180 15.75 13.02 -1.56
CA LEU A 180 15.73 11.62 -1.92
C LEU A 180 14.62 11.34 -2.95
N PRO A 181 14.78 10.30 -3.79
CA PRO A 181 13.72 9.91 -4.71
C PRO A 181 12.47 9.45 -3.94
N LEU A 182 11.29 9.81 -4.43
CA LEU A 182 10.06 9.19 -3.98
C LEU A 182 10.06 7.72 -4.40
N ARG A 183 9.74 6.87 -3.45
CA ARG A 183 9.38 5.47 -3.65
C ARG A 183 8.21 5.13 -2.74
N GLY A 184 7.16 4.61 -3.31
CA GLY A 184 5.98 4.18 -2.57
C GLY A 184 5.28 3.02 -3.25
N ILE A 185 4.64 2.17 -2.49
CA ILE A 185 3.75 1.13 -3.01
C ILE A 185 2.33 1.65 -2.92
N VAL A 186 1.65 1.67 -4.06
CA VAL A 186 0.26 2.12 -4.18
C VAL A 186 -0.61 0.92 -4.52
N ILE A 187 -1.65 0.71 -3.72
CA ILE A 187 -2.70 -0.27 -3.95
C ILE A 187 -3.94 0.54 -4.30
N GLU A 188 -4.27 0.62 -5.59
CA GLU A 188 -5.37 1.45 -6.09
C GLU A 188 -6.53 0.59 -6.56
N PHE A 189 -7.73 0.94 -6.11
CA PHE A 189 -8.95 0.24 -6.48
C PHE A 189 -9.36 0.54 -7.92
N LYS A 190 -9.91 -0.46 -8.58
CA LYS A 190 -10.42 -0.35 -9.94
C LYS A 190 -11.93 -0.25 -9.96
N PRO A 191 -12.50 0.60 -10.83
CA PRO A 191 -13.89 0.44 -11.18
C PRO A 191 -14.07 -0.93 -11.87
N PRO A 192 -15.22 -1.58 -11.70
CA PRO A 192 -15.50 -2.82 -12.40
C PRO A 192 -15.37 -2.61 -13.91
N PRO A 193 -15.04 -3.67 -14.67
CA PRO A 193 -15.00 -3.59 -16.12
C PRO A 193 -16.33 -3.06 -16.67
N GLU A 194 -16.23 -2.14 -17.63
CA GLU A 194 -17.43 -1.68 -18.34
C GLU A 194 -18.06 -2.91 -19.00
N ARG A 195 -19.35 -3.17 -18.70
CA ARG A 195 -20.09 -4.18 -19.45
C ARG A 195 -20.22 -3.63 -20.86
N MET A 196 -19.58 -4.29 -21.81
CA MET A 196 -19.87 -4.01 -23.21
C MET A 196 -21.34 -4.32 -23.46
N PRO A 197 -22.06 -3.42 -24.15
CA PRO A 197 -23.47 -3.61 -24.48
C PRO A 197 -23.68 -4.82 -25.38
#